data_06298fc4d5887129adcd480e2212c251
#
_entry.id   06298fc4d5887129adcd480e2212c251
#
_cell.length_a   1.000
_cell.length_b   1.000
_cell.length_c   1.000
_cell.angle_alpha   90.00
_cell.angle_beta   90.00
_cell.angle_gamma   90.00
#
_symmetry.space_group_name_H-M   'P 1'
#
loop_
_entity.id
_entity.type
_entity.pdbx_description
1 polymer ?
#
loop_
_entity_poly.entity_id
_entity_poly.type
_entity_poly.pdbx_seq_one_letter_code
_entity_poly.pdbx_strand_id
1 'polypeptide(L)'
;MRTINYLTTRSFRNILLTLSVIATCPAVASEPTQVITLTLGDYHFTPDLIEVTAGQPVRLTLTNSDTITPHNFIMKDEAAGLNIETNVSAGKTSTIEFTPTTPGSYTFYCSKKLPFMKSHQEKGMEGTLTVK
;
A
#
# COMPACT_ATOMS: atom_id res chain seq x y z
N MET A 1 -49.89 -69.14 45.42
CA MET A 1 -48.63 -68.98 44.65
C MET A 1 -48.76 -67.70 43.82
N ARG A 2 -48.04 -66.69 44.20
CA ARG A 2 -48.08 -65.37 43.51
C ARG A 2 -46.69 -65.12 42.89
N THR A 3 -46.63 -65.11 41.59
CA THR A 3 -45.47 -64.79 40.83
C THR A 3 -45.38 -63.25 40.66
N ILE A 4 -44.26 -62.63 41.11
CA ILE A 4 -44.00 -61.23 41.04
C ILE A 4 -43.10 -61.02 39.82
N ASN A 5 -43.60 -60.27 38.79
CA ASN A 5 -42.85 -59.87 37.63
C ASN A 5 -42.12 -58.56 37.94
N TYR A 6 -40.81 -58.56 37.87
CA TYR A 6 -39.98 -57.36 37.92
C TYR A 6 -39.84 -56.73 36.51
N LEU A 7 -40.46 -55.60 36.34
CA LEU A 7 -40.24 -54.71 35.15
C LEU A 7 -38.95 -53.95 35.35
N THR A 8 -37.94 -54.32 34.59
CA THR A 8 -36.68 -53.52 34.48
C THR A 8 -36.87 -52.35 33.51
N THR A 9 -37.00 -51.13 34.04
CA THR A 9 -36.99 -49.93 33.27
C THR A 9 -35.55 -49.61 32.85
N ARG A 10 -35.24 -49.78 31.56
CA ARG A 10 -34.00 -49.31 30.96
C ARG A 10 -34.11 -47.80 30.70
N SER A 11 -33.38 -47.02 31.51
CA SER A 11 -33.21 -45.57 31.30
C SER A 11 -32.26 -45.33 30.12
N PHE A 12 -32.79 -44.88 28.98
CA PHE A 12 -32.00 -44.42 27.87
C PHE A 12 -31.54 -43.01 28.20
N ARG A 13 -30.26 -42.88 28.59
CA ARG A 13 -29.60 -41.56 28.69
C ARG A 13 -29.25 -41.11 27.26
N ASN A 14 -30.04 -40.17 26.73
CA ASN A 14 -29.70 -39.49 25.51
C ASN A 14 -28.47 -38.62 25.75
N ILE A 15 -27.31 -39.03 25.20
CA ILE A 15 -26.11 -38.24 25.14
C ILE A 15 -26.29 -37.32 23.92
N LEU A 16 -26.62 -36.04 24.15
CA LEU A 16 -26.61 -35.01 23.14
C LEU A 16 -25.12 -34.66 22.84
N LEU A 17 -24.60 -35.17 21.74
CA LEU A 17 -23.29 -34.76 21.23
C LEU A 17 -23.48 -33.37 20.56
N THR A 18 -23.14 -32.29 21.25
CA THR A 18 -23.08 -30.96 20.65
C THR A 18 -21.82 -30.86 19.80
N LEU A 19 -21.99 -30.92 18.48
CA LEU A 19 -20.92 -30.68 17.50
C LEU A 19 -20.57 -29.18 17.49
N SER A 20 -19.51 -28.79 18.20
CA SER A 20 -19.01 -27.41 18.21
C SER A 20 -18.25 -27.17 16.90
N VAL A 21 -18.87 -26.51 15.95
CA VAL A 21 -18.19 -26.03 14.70
C VAL A 21 -17.32 -24.82 15.07
N ILE A 22 -16.02 -25.03 15.17
CA ILE A 22 -15.05 -23.94 15.32
C ILE A 22 -14.87 -23.32 13.94
N ALA A 23 -15.47 -22.14 13.72
CA ALA A 23 -15.23 -21.34 12.55
C ALA A 23 -13.81 -20.78 12.62
N THR A 24 -12.88 -21.38 11.91
CA THR A 24 -11.54 -20.82 11.70
C THR A 24 -11.65 -19.66 10.73
N CYS A 25 -11.63 -18.44 11.26
CA CYS A 25 -11.49 -17.23 10.44
C CYS A 25 -10.05 -17.21 9.89
N PRO A 26 -9.83 -17.18 8.56
CA PRO A 26 -8.48 -17.03 8.02
C PRO A 26 -7.94 -15.66 8.45
N ALA A 27 -6.79 -15.63 9.14
CA ALA A 27 -6.06 -14.41 9.38
C ALA A 27 -5.58 -13.87 8.02
N VAL A 28 -6.11 -12.73 7.59
CA VAL A 28 -5.60 -12.01 6.43
C VAL A 28 -4.24 -11.45 6.83
N ALA A 29 -3.16 -12.11 6.38
CA ALA A 29 -1.82 -11.58 6.52
C ALA A 29 -1.76 -10.25 5.72
N SER A 30 -1.43 -9.13 6.38
CA SER A 30 -1.16 -7.88 5.67
C SER A 30 0.14 -8.05 4.88
N GLU A 31 0.10 -7.75 3.58
CA GLU A 31 1.30 -7.73 2.75
C GLU A 31 2.35 -6.75 3.31
N PRO A 32 3.64 -7.09 3.22
CA PRO A 32 4.69 -6.23 3.73
C PRO A 32 4.72 -4.89 2.97
N THR A 33 4.77 -3.78 3.69
CA THR A 33 4.86 -2.43 3.10
C THR A 33 6.28 -2.19 2.59
N GLN A 34 6.41 -1.82 1.31
CA GLN A 34 7.67 -1.41 0.70
C GLN A 34 7.96 0.04 1.09
N VAL A 35 9.09 0.30 1.75
CA VAL A 35 9.46 1.64 2.22
C VAL A 35 10.54 2.22 1.33
N ILE A 36 10.27 3.40 0.73
CA ILE A 36 11.15 4.09 -0.20
C ILE A 36 11.32 5.53 0.26
N THR A 37 12.51 6.08 0.09
CA THR A 37 12.80 7.50 0.32
C THR A 37 13.35 8.13 -0.95
N LEU A 38 12.78 9.27 -1.36
CA LEU A 38 13.26 10.13 -2.43
C LEU A 38 13.66 11.49 -1.88
N THR A 39 14.81 11.99 -2.30
CA THR A 39 15.20 13.38 -2.10
C THR A 39 14.87 14.18 -3.36
N LEU A 40 14.25 15.33 -3.18
CA LEU A 40 13.91 16.32 -4.21
C LEU A 40 14.84 17.53 -4.01
N GLY A 41 15.59 17.90 -5.03
CA GLY A 41 16.46 19.06 -4.94
C GLY A 41 17.26 19.26 -6.21
N ASP A 42 17.70 20.48 -6.45
CA ASP A 42 18.49 20.85 -7.63
C ASP A 42 17.90 20.36 -8.96
N TYR A 43 16.55 20.40 -9.06
CA TYR A 43 15.77 19.91 -10.20
C TYR A 43 15.94 18.41 -10.51
N HIS A 44 16.21 17.59 -9.50
CA HIS A 44 16.34 16.13 -9.61
C HIS A 44 15.55 15.40 -8.52
N PHE A 45 15.22 14.15 -8.81
CA PHE A 45 14.83 13.14 -7.80
C PHE A 45 16.02 12.21 -7.57
N THR A 46 16.28 11.88 -6.32
CA THR A 46 17.36 10.94 -5.96
C THR A 46 16.83 9.87 -5.00
N PRO A 47 16.81 8.59 -5.39
CA PRO A 47 17.09 8.09 -6.73
C PRO A 47 16.00 8.47 -7.76
N ASP A 48 16.35 8.48 -9.04
CA ASP A 48 15.43 8.71 -10.16
C ASP A 48 14.84 7.42 -10.74
N LEU A 49 15.36 6.25 -10.30
CA LEU A 49 14.85 4.94 -10.62
C LEU A 49 14.47 4.21 -9.34
N ILE A 50 13.22 3.78 -9.23
CA ILE A 50 12.71 2.99 -8.11
C ILE A 50 11.99 1.75 -8.60
N GLU A 51 12.10 0.65 -7.85
CA GLU A 51 11.45 -0.62 -8.16
C GLU A 51 10.55 -1.04 -7.01
N VAL A 52 9.36 -1.53 -7.35
CA VAL A 52 8.37 -2.03 -6.40
C VAL A 52 7.66 -3.27 -6.95
N THR A 53 6.95 -3.97 -6.08
CA THR A 53 6.15 -5.15 -6.44
C THR A 53 4.68 -4.77 -6.56
N ALA A 54 4.02 -5.23 -7.62
CA ALA A 54 2.59 -5.04 -7.84
C ALA A 54 1.78 -5.68 -6.69
N GLY A 55 0.67 -5.04 -6.32
CA GLY A 55 -0.22 -5.51 -5.26
C GLY A 55 0.27 -5.26 -3.84
N GLN A 56 1.52 -4.84 -3.64
CA GLN A 56 2.06 -4.55 -2.32
C GLN A 56 2.00 -3.06 -2.00
N PRO A 57 1.59 -2.67 -0.77
CA PRO A 57 1.59 -1.28 -0.34
C PRO A 57 2.99 -0.66 -0.39
N VAL A 58 3.09 0.56 -0.87
CA VAL A 58 4.30 1.38 -0.90
C VAL A 58 4.11 2.58 0.00
N ARG A 59 5.08 2.81 0.90
CA ARG A 59 5.22 4.06 1.65
C ARG A 59 6.40 4.83 1.09
N LEU A 60 6.12 5.94 0.43
CA LEU A 60 7.12 6.80 -0.21
C LEU A 60 7.29 8.08 0.60
N THR A 61 8.50 8.29 1.12
CA THR A 61 8.89 9.51 1.83
C THR A 61 9.64 10.43 0.87
N LEU A 62 9.12 11.64 0.69
CA LEU A 62 9.63 12.69 -0.19
C LEU A 62 10.24 13.79 0.66
N THR A 63 11.54 14.02 0.56
CA THR A 63 12.23 15.07 1.29
C THR A 63 12.78 16.13 0.32
N ASN A 64 12.31 17.38 0.42
CA ASN A 64 12.85 18.49 -0.36
C ASN A 64 14.06 19.08 0.37
N SER A 65 15.24 18.92 -0.23
CA SER A 65 16.52 19.41 0.29
C SER A 65 16.81 20.86 -0.07
N ASP A 66 16.06 21.45 -1.01
CA ASP A 66 16.23 22.88 -1.36
C ASP A 66 15.73 23.79 -0.23
N THR A 67 16.38 24.92 -0.07
CA THR A 67 16.06 25.89 1.00
C THR A 67 14.93 26.85 0.61
N ILE A 68 14.73 27.09 -0.68
CA ILE A 68 13.76 28.07 -1.19
C ILE A 68 12.88 27.54 -2.33
N THR A 69 13.31 26.49 -3.05
CA THR A 69 12.60 25.99 -4.23
C THR A 69 11.56 24.94 -3.83
N PRO A 70 10.26 25.18 -4.06
CA PRO A 70 9.24 24.15 -3.84
C PRO A 70 9.24 23.16 -5.01
N HIS A 71 8.96 21.91 -4.69
CA HIS A 71 8.78 20.83 -5.66
C HIS A 71 7.41 20.17 -5.51
N ASN A 72 7.05 19.34 -6.46
CA ASN A 72 5.98 18.37 -6.31
C ASN A 72 6.38 17.02 -6.91
N PHE A 73 5.65 15.99 -6.53
CA PHE A 73 5.74 14.66 -7.08
C PHE A 73 4.40 14.34 -7.74
N ILE A 74 4.44 14.07 -9.03
CA ILE A 74 3.25 13.70 -9.81
C ILE A 74 3.52 12.38 -10.49
N MET A 75 2.58 11.44 -10.37
CA MET A 75 2.56 10.18 -11.10
C MET A 75 1.11 9.82 -11.39
N LYS A 76 0.74 9.71 -12.67
CA LYS A 76 -0.64 9.56 -13.12
C LYS A 76 -0.76 8.37 -14.07
N ASP A 77 -1.32 7.28 -13.57
CA ASP A 77 -1.84 6.15 -14.34
C ASP A 77 -2.93 5.47 -13.50
N GLU A 78 -4.16 5.90 -13.68
CA GLU A 78 -5.30 5.42 -12.88
C GLU A 78 -5.55 3.93 -13.07
N ALA A 79 -5.29 3.39 -14.27
CA ALA A 79 -5.46 1.96 -14.55
C ALA A 79 -4.48 1.08 -13.78
N ALA A 80 -3.32 1.64 -13.40
CA ALA A 80 -2.31 0.98 -12.59
C ALA A 80 -2.43 1.30 -11.09
N GLY A 81 -3.48 2.00 -10.65
CA GLY A 81 -3.64 2.44 -9.27
C GLY A 81 -2.74 3.61 -8.88
N LEU A 82 -2.24 4.36 -9.86
CA LEU A 82 -1.32 5.47 -9.67
C LEU A 82 -2.00 6.79 -10.01
N ASN A 83 -2.54 7.46 -9.00
CA ASN A 83 -3.10 8.80 -9.13
C ASN A 83 -2.58 9.68 -7.99
N ILE A 84 -1.31 10.09 -8.10
CA ILE A 84 -0.56 10.73 -7.04
C ILE A 84 -0.19 12.13 -7.46
N GLU A 85 -0.47 13.10 -6.57
CA GLU A 85 0.00 14.46 -6.69
C GLU A 85 0.24 15.03 -5.30
N THR A 86 1.48 15.35 -4.98
CA THR A 86 1.89 15.83 -3.67
C THR A 86 2.86 17.00 -3.78
N ASN A 87 2.55 18.10 -3.09
CA ASN A 87 3.45 19.24 -2.98
C ASN A 87 4.42 19.03 -1.81
N VAL A 88 5.70 19.35 -2.02
CA VAL A 88 6.74 19.31 -0.99
C VAL A 88 7.42 20.67 -0.93
N SER A 89 7.06 21.47 0.06
CA SER A 89 7.66 22.79 0.26
C SER A 89 9.15 22.67 0.54
N ALA A 90 9.89 23.76 0.29
CA ALA A 90 11.32 23.83 0.55
C ALA A 90 11.66 23.41 1.99
N GLY A 91 12.64 22.55 2.17
CA GLY A 91 13.09 22.01 3.47
C GLY A 91 12.07 21.13 4.20
N LYS A 92 11.00 20.66 3.53
CA LYS A 92 9.96 19.84 4.13
C LYS A 92 9.98 18.42 3.62
N THR A 93 9.34 17.54 4.38
CA THR A 93 9.12 16.14 4.06
C THR A 93 7.62 15.85 3.97
N SER A 94 7.23 15.06 2.99
CA SER A 94 5.88 14.51 2.84
C SER A 94 5.95 13.00 2.69
N THR A 95 4.98 12.29 3.23
CA THR A 95 4.86 10.84 3.07
C THR A 95 3.54 10.53 2.38
N ILE A 96 3.60 9.66 1.38
CA ILE A 96 2.45 9.16 0.63
C ILE A 96 2.42 7.65 0.64
N GLU A 97 1.22 7.09 0.54
CA GLU A 97 1.01 5.65 0.45
C GLU A 97 0.18 5.34 -0.78
N PHE A 98 0.57 4.30 -1.51
CA PHE A 98 -0.14 3.81 -2.68
C PHE A 98 0.14 2.32 -2.90
N THR A 99 -0.70 1.69 -3.70
CA THR A 99 -0.52 0.28 -4.07
C THR A 99 -0.62 0.17 -5.59
N PRO A 100 0.51 0.00 -6.30
CA PRO A 100 0.48 -0.19 -7.74
C PRO A 100 -0.11 -1.56 -8.06
N THR A 101 -1.04 -1.62 -9.02
CA THR A 101 -1.77 -2.85 -9.33
C THR A 101 -1.28 -3.56 -10.58
N THR A 102 -0.59 -2.86 -11.48
CA THR A 102 -0.20 -3.38 -12.78
C THR A 102 1.31 -3.28 -12.98
N PRO A 103 2.00 -4.38 -13.33
CA PRO A 103 3.40 -4.34 -13.73
C PRO A 103 3.63 -3.42 -14.93
N GLY A 104 4.74 -2.66 -14.89
CA GLY A 104 5.07 -1.71 -15.94
C GLY A 104 6.10 -0.67 -15.52
N SER A 105 6.37 0.29 -16.40
CA SER A 105 7.22 1.45 -16.14
C SER A 105 6.39 2.72 -16.17
N TYR A 106 6.44 3.50 -15.10
CA TYR A 106 5.63 4.69 -14.90
C TYR A 106 6.52 5.88 -14.60
N THR A 107 6.31 6.97 -15.32
CA THR A 107 7.08 8.21 -15.10
C THR A 107 6.50 9.00 -13.95
N PHE A 108 7.34 9.45 -13.05
CA PHE A 108 7.02 10.51 -12.09
C PHE A 108 7.82 11.77 -12.39
N TYR A 109 7.26 12.95 -12.08
CA TYR A 109 7.87 14.22 -12.45
C TYR A 109 7.45 15.35 -11.53
N CYS A 110 8.17 16.49 -11.64
CA CYS A 110 7.82 17.76 -10.99
C CYS A 110 7.32 18.78 -12.02
N SER A 111 6.07 19.22 -11.88
CA SER A 111 5.46 20.18 -12.80
C SER A 111 5.68 21.67 -12.42
N LYS A 112 6.35 21.94 -11.31
CA LYS A 112 6.58 23.32 -10.85
C LYS A 112 7.33 24.13 -11.88
N LYS A 113 6.92 25.39 -12.05
CA LYS A 113 7.61 26.36 -12.90
C LYS A 113 7.32 27.79 -12.43
N LEU A 114 8.23 28.71 -12.72
CA LEU A 114 8.00 30.14 -12.61
C LEU A 114 7.47 30.68 -13.94
N PRO A 115 6.75 31.82 -13.94
CA PRO A 115 6.33 32.48 -15.17
C PRO A 115 7.51 32.70 -16.12
N PHE A 116 7.30 32.42 -17.43
CA PHE A 116 8.29 32.57 -18.50
C PHE A 116 9.54 31.66 -18.38
N MET A 117 9.59 30.74 -17.45
CA MET A 117 10.68 29.79 -17.28
C MET A 117 10.24 28.35 -17.67
N LYS A 118 11.23 27.51 -17.99
CA LYS A 118 10.99 26.06 -18.16
C LYS A 118 10.49 25.46 -16.86
N SER A 119 9.58 24.50 -16.97
CA SER A 119 9.16 23.69 -15.83
C SER A 119 10.35 22.88 -15.27
N HIS A 120 10.20 22.38 -14.03
CA HIS A 120 11.22 21.54 -13.43
C HIS A 120 11.40 20.24 -14.24
N GLN A 121 10.31 19.66 -14.78
CA GLN A 121 10.36 18.54 -15.69
C GLN A 121 11.17 18.85 -16.96
N GLU A 122 10.94 19.99 -17.60
CA GLU A 122 11.72 20.41 -18.77
C GLU A 122 13.20 20.69 -18.47
N LYS A 123 13.57 20.75 -17.18
CA LYS A 123 14.94 20.81 -16.68
C LYS A 123 15.51 19.45 -16.34
N GLY A 124 14.73 18.37 -16.51
CA GLY A 124 15.14 16.99 -16.23
C GLY A 124 14.63 16.43 -14.90
N MET A 125 13.74 17.15 -14.17
CA MET A 125 13.20 16.65 -12.90
C MET A 125 12.10 15.62 -13.12
N GLU A 126 12.52 14.42 -13.49
CA GLU A 126 11.66 13.25 -13.70
C GLU A 126 12.40 11.97 -13.31
N GLY A 127 11.65 10.89 -13.14
CA GLY A 127 12.18 9.59 -12.83
C GLY A 127 11.20 8.48 -13.21
N THR A 128 11.58 7.23 -12.96
CA THR A 128 10.82 6.04 -13.36
C THR A 128 10.55 5.15 -12.16
N LEU A 129 9.29 4.78 -11.99
CA LEU A 129 8.84 3.67 -11.14
C LEU A 129 8.70 2.42 -11.99
N THR A 130 9.46 1.38 -11.69
CA THR A 130 9.28 0.04 -12.27
C THR A 130 8.48 -0.81 -11.31
N VAL A 131 7.32 -1.27 -11.74
CA VAL A 131 6.46 -2.21 -11.01
C VAL A 131 6.68 -3.62 -11.59
N LYS A 132 7.05 -4.57 -10.73
CA LYS A 132 7.31 -5.99 -11.08
C LYS A 132 6.20 -6.91 -10.61
#